data_56ef07425e5377eb93a5b262fb5e1399
#
_entry.id   56ef07425e5377eb93a5b262fb5e1399
#
_cell.length_a   1.000
_cell.length_b   1.000
_cell.length_c   1.000
_cell.angle_alpha   90.00
_cell.angle_beta   90.00
_cell.angle_gamma   90.00
#
_symmetry.space_group_name_H-M   'P 1'
#
loop_
_entity.id
_entity.type
_entity.pdbx_description
1 polymer ?
#
loop_
_entity_poly.entity_id
_entity_poly.type
_entity_poly.pdbx_seq_one_letter_code
_entity_poly.pdbx_strand_id
1 'polypeptide(L)'
;MKRSALVALTGLAGLMVGVCGSGPVEVSAGPISYKLPNETAAFKPGHPNLEIVQSNCTACHSADYVQTQPRGPKFKQDFWQAEVNKMIKIYGAPIDEADVGKIVDYLAQTY
;
A
#
# COMPACT_ATOMS: atom_id res chain seq x y z
N MET A 1 -36.97 -74.83 -27.39
CA MET A 1 -35.77 -75.34 -26.66
C MET A 1 -35.08 -74.17 -25.99
N LYS A 2 -34.96 -74.29 -24.71
CA LYS A 2 -34.44 -73.34 -23.71
C LYS A 2 -32.97 -72.96 -23.90
N ARG A 3 -32.61 -71.75 -23.64
CA ARG A 3 -31.30 -71.43 -23.00
C ARG A 3 -31.41 -70.09 -22.24
N SER A 4 -31.33 -70.25 -20.95
CA SER A 4 -31.18 -69.18 -19.95
C SER A 4 -29.82 -68.52 -20.09
N ALA A 5 -29.75 -67.19 -20.08
CA ALA A 5 -28.54 -66.46 -19.89
C ALA A 5 -28.57 -65.73 -18.54
N LEU A 6 -27.60 -66.11 -17.70
CA LEU A 6 -27.30 -65.45 -16.43
C LEU A 6 -26.75 -64.08 -16.71
N VAL A 7 -27.34 -63.06 -16.12
CA VAL A 7 -26.74 -61.73 -16.11
C VAL A 7 -26.02 -61.55 -14.76
N ALA A 8 -24.72 -61.43 -14.86
CA ALA A 8 -23.86 -61.17 -13.72
C ALA A 8 -23.97 -59.69 -13.33
N LEU A 9 -24.36 -59.45 -12.07
CA LEU A 9 -24.38 -58.13 -11.47
C LEU A 9 -22.97 -57.76 -11.05
N THR A 10 -22.33 -56.86 -11.79
CA THR A 10 -21.07 -56.24 -11.36
C THR A 10 -21.37 -55.03 -10.49
N GLY A 11 -20.95 -55.10 -9.24
CA GLY A 11 -21.09 -54.04 -8.26
C GLY A 11 -20.25 -52.81 -8.62
N LEU A 12 -20.91 -51.68 -8.65
CA LEU A 12 -20.32 -50.37 -8.79
C LEU A 12 -19.80 -49.90 -7.44
N ALA A 13 -18.49 -49.96 -7.23
CA ALA A 13 -17.83 -49.38 -6.07
C ALA A 13 -17.95 -47.85 -6.13
N GLY A 14 -18.79 -47.29 -5.28
CA GLY A 14 -18.95 -45.85 -5.13
C GLY A 14 -17.69 -45.24 -4.53
N LEU A 15 -17.01 -44.41 -5.34
CA LEU A 15 -15.88 -43.55 -4.91
C LEU A 15 -16.49 -42.41 -4.09
N MET A 16 -16.38 -42.48 -2.77
CA MET A 16 -16.70 -41.37 -1.88
C MET A 16 -15.61 -40.29 -2.04
N VAL A 17 -15.89 -39.28 -2.86
CA VAL A 17 -15.09 -38.06 -2.89
C VAL A 17 -15.43 -37.27 -1.62
N GLY A 18 -14.51 -37.30 -0.67
CA GLY A 18 -14.56 -36.45 0.50
C GLY A 18 -14.51 -34.98 0.10
N VAL A 19 -15.62 -34.29 0.17
CA VAL A 19 -15.68 -32.83 0.07
C VAL A 19 -14.99 -32.26 1.30
N CYS A 20 -13.75 -31.82 1.17
CA CYS A 20 -13.10 -30.97 2.17
C CYS A 20 -13.96 -29.71 2.31
N GLY A 21 -14.76 -29.65 3.35
CA GLY A 21 -15.53 -28.48 3.72
C GLY A 21 -14.59 -27.35 4.11
N SER A 22 -14.24 -26.48 3.15
CA SER A 22 -13.67 -25.18 3.44
C SER A 22 -14.79 -24.31 4.03
N GLY A 23 -15.00 -24.43 5.33
CA GLY A 23 -15.84 -23.49 6.05
C GLY A 23 -15.28 -22.06 5.89
N PRO A 24 -16.13 -21.04 5.92
CA PRO A 24 -15.65 -19.66 5.90
C PRO A 24 -14.73 -19.45 7.09
N VAL A 25 -13.50 -19.01 6.79
CA VAL A 25 -12.58 -18.58 7.84
C VAL A 25 -13.10 -17.24 8.35
N GLU A 26 -13.75 -17.22 9.48
CA GLU A 26 -14.10 -15.98 10.16
C GLU A 26 -12.81 -15.32 10.67
N VAL A 27 -12.39 -14.29 9.94
CA VAL A 27 -11.34 -13.41 10.40
C VAL A 27 -11.97 -12.41 11.38
N SER A 28 -11.88 -12.70 12.66
CA SER A 28 -12.30 -11.77 13.70
C SER A 28 -11.20 -10.71 13.90
N ALA A 29 -11.42 -9.50 13.40
CA ALA A 29 -10.60 -8.35 13.71
C ALA A 29 -11.04 -7.79 15.08
N GLY A 30 -10.25 -8.07 16.12
CA GLY A 30 -10.43 -7.43 17.42
C GLY A 30 -9.96 -5.96 17.40
N PRO A 31 -10.39 -5.14 18.36
CA PRO A 31 -9.90 -3.77 18.46
C PRO A 31 -8.40 -3.77 18.71
N ILE A 32 -7.66 -3.06 17.83
CA ILE A 32 -6.23 -2.87 17.97
C ILE A 32 -6.01 -1.57 18.74
N SER A 33 -5.35 -1.65 19.90
CA SER A 33 -4.87 -0.47 20.60
C SER A 33 -3.51 -0.08 20.03
N TYR A 34 -3.44 1.05 19.37
CA TYR A 34 -2.20 1.60 18.83
C TYR A 34 -1.80 2.85 19.61
N LYS A 35 -0.58 2.84 20.14
CA LYS A 35 0.01 4.03 20.77
C LYS A 35 0.77 4.81 19.70
N LEU A 36 0.29 5.99 19.39
CA LEU A 36 1.00 6.91 18.51
C LEU A 36 2.39 7.25 19.07
N PRO A 37 3.42 7.39 18.22
CA PRO A 37 4.73 7.89 18.66
C PRO A 37 4.57 9.28 19.29
N ASN A 38 5.32 9.54 20.36
CA ASN A 38 5.31 10.85 21.02
C ASN A 38 6.02 11.92 20.17
N GLU A 39 6.92 11.48 19.29
CA GLU A 39 7.73 12.34 18.44
C GLU A 39 7.62 11.85 16.99
N THR A 40 7.55 12.79 16.07
CA THR A 40 7.56 12.55 14.63
C THR A 40 8.82 13.19 14.02
N ALA A 41 9.33 12.61 12.93
CA ALA A 41 10.47 13.18 12.26
C ALA A 41 10.18 14.58 11.72
N ALA A 42 11.16 15.47 11.89
CA ALA A 42 11.15 16.78 11.26
C ALA A 42 11.82 16.72 9.87
N PHE A 43 11.46 17.67 9.02
CA PHE A 43 12.19 17.91 7.77
C PHE A 43 13.62 18.40 8.07
N LYS A 44 14.60 17.96 7.28
CA LYS A 44 16.00 18.29 7.49
C LYS A 44 16.26 19.77 7.25
N PRO A 45 16.98 20.46 8.16
CA PRO A 45 17.31 21.86 8.01
C PRO A 45 18.40 22.11 6.96
N GLY A 46 18.60 23.39 6.60
CA GLY A 46 19.71 23.84 5.76
C GLY A 46 19.38 24.09 4.30
N HIS A 47 18.15 23.89 3.87
CA HIS A 47 17.72 24.19 2.51
C HIS A 47 16.80 25.45 2.47
N PRO A 48 16.95 26.36 1.48
CA PRO A 48 16.16 27.59 1.42
C PRO A 48 14.64 27.34 1.29
N ASN A 49 14.24 26.24 0.72
CA ASN A 49 12.82 25.88 0.52
C ASN A 49 12.20 25.11 1.70
N LEU A 50 12.89 24.98 2.83
CA LEU A 50 12.41 24.21 3.98
C LEU A 50 11.05 24.69 4.49
N GLU A 51 10.89 26.01 4.65
CA GLU A 51 9.66 26.58 5.17
C GLU A 51 8.46 26.29 4.27
N ILE A 52 8.66 26.36 2.95
CA ILE A 52 7.65 26.03 1.95
C ILE A 52 7.23 24.55 2.06
N VAL A 53 8.20 23.66 2.25
CA VAL A 53 7.91 22.22 2.42
C VAL A 53 7.17 21.98 3.72
N GLN A 54 7.61 22.59 4.82
CA GLN A 54 6.94 22.43 6.11
C GLN A 54 5.48 22.90 6.05
N SER A 55 5.24 24.10 5.51
CA SER A 55 3.89 24.66 5.46
C SER A 55 2.92 23.87 4.59
N ASN A 56 3.41 23.27 3.51
CA ASN A 56 2.57 22.50 2.58
C ASN A 56 2.39 21.02 2.99
N CYS A 57 3.40 20.40 3.62
CA CYS A 57 3.40 18.95 3.83
C CYS A 57 2.93 18.54 5.22
N THR A 58 3.25 19.32 6.28
CA THR A 58 2.96 18.91 7.67
C THR A 58 1.50 19.04 8.07
N ALA A 59 0.68 19.64 7.23
CA ALA A 59 -0.77 19.76 7.48
C ALA A 59 -1.49 18.40 7.46
N CYS A 60 -0.96 17.39 6.76
CA CYS A 60 -1.62 16.11 6.57
C CYS A 60 -0.85 14.93 7.16
N HIS A 61 0.48 14.94 7.14
CA HIS A 61 1.33 13.88 7.68
C HIS A 61 2.72 14.40 8.08
N SER A 62 3.47 13.59 8.83
CA SER A 62 4.83 13.92 9.26
C SER A 62 5.88 13.67 8.18
N ALA A 63 7.11 14.15 8.41
CA ALA A 63 8.25 13.89 7.53
C ALA A 63 8.71 12.42 7.55
N ASP A 64 8.22 11.60 8.48
CA ASP A 64 8.53 10.16 8.52
C ASP A 64 8.19 9.47 7.20
N TYR A 65 7.05 9.83 6.60
CA TYR A 65 6.64 9.27 5.33
C TYR A 65 7.64 9.57 4.19
N VAL A 66 8.20 10.77 4.16
CA VAL A 66 9.25 11.16 3.20
C VAL A 66 10.52 10.34 3.41
N GLN A 67 10.87 10.07 4.69
CA GLN A 67 12.07 9.32 5.03
C GLN A 67 12.00 7.84 4.66
N THR A 68 10.83 7.27 4.50
CA THR A 68 10.63 5.88 4.08
C THR A 68 10.64 5.67 2.57
N GLN A 69 10.67 6.74 1.78
CA GLN A 69 10.66 6.64 0.33
C GLN A 69 11.99 6.07 -0.23
N PRO A 70 11.97 5.45 -1.43
CA PRO A 70 13.17 4.93 -2.07
C PRO A 70 14.26 5.99 -2.25
N ARG A 71 15.51 5.58 -2.13
CA ARG A 71 16.69 6.45 -2.21
C ARG A 71 17.62 6.03 -3.34
N GLY A 72 18.42 6.95 -3.77
CA GLY A 72 19.45 6.73 -4.78
C GLY A 72 19.31 7.63 -6.00
N PRO A 73 20.27 7.58 -6.95
CA PRO A 73 20.36 8.55 -8.05
C PRO A 73 19.12 8.60 -8.95
N LYS A 74 18.43 7.47 -9.13
CA LYS A 74 17.22 7.40 -9.95
C LYS A 74 15.93 7.84 -9.23
N PHE A 75 16.00 8.08 -7.92
CA PHE A 75 14.85 8.54 -7.12
C PHE A 75 15.06 9.99 -6.72
N LYS A 76 15.27 10.87 -7.69
CA LYS A 76 15.51 12.30 -7.49
C LYS A 76 14.38 13.13 -8.09
N GLN A 77 14.70 14.04 -8.99
CA GLN A 77 13.76 15.04 -9.50
C GLN A 77 12.44 14.44 -10.02
N ASP A 78 12.52 13.50 -10.96
CA ASP A 78 11.31 12.92 -11.58
C ASP A 78 10.47 12.13 -10.59
N PHE A 79 11.11 11.40 -9.69
CA PHE A 79 10.44 10.67 -8.62
C PHE A 79 9.69 11.61 -7.70
N TRP A 80 10.35 12.63 -7.17
CA TRP A 80 9.71 13.57 -6.26
C TRP A 80 8.65 14.43 -6.96
N GLN A 81 8.83 14.76 -8.22
CA GLN A 81 7.80 15.42 -9.03
C GLN A 81 6.54 14.56 -9.13
N ALA A 82 6.70 13.25 -9.36
CA ALA A 82 5.59 12.31 -9.43
C ALA A 82 4.89 12.18 -8.07
N GLU A 83 5.64 12.12 -6.96
CA GLU A 83 5.08 12.03 -5.62
C GLU A 83 4.31 13.30 -5.24
N VAL A 84 4.85 14.49 -5.50
CA VAL A 84 4.14 15.76 -5.24
C VAL A 84 2.88 15.86 -6.09
N ASN A 85 2.95 15.51 -7.36
CA ASN A 85 1.79 15.47 -8.24
C ASN A 85 0.71 14.50 -7.75
N LYS A 86 1.11 13.36 -7.19
CA LYS A 86 0.19 12.39 -6.59
C LYS A 86 -0.50 12.99 -5.36
N MET A 87 0.21 13.71 -4.49
CA MET A 87 -0.41 14.41 -3.36
C MET A 87 -1.48 15.38 -3.83
N ILE A 88 -1.22 16.17 -4.87
CA ILE A 88 -2.17 17.14 -5.41
C ILE A 88 -3.35 16.45 -6.09
N LYS A 89 -3.10 15.56 -7.04
CA LYS A 89 -4.11 15.04 -7.96
C LYS A 89 -4.95 13.91 -7.39
N ILE A 90 -4.36 13.08 -6.53
CA ILE A 90 -5.03 11.90 -5.97
C ILE A 90 -5.55 12.17 -4.56
N TYR A 91 -4.75 12.84 -3.73
CA TYR A 91 -5.09 13.09 -2.34
C TYR A 91 -5.66 14.49 -2.08
N GLY A 92 -5.69 15.36 -3.10
CA GLY A 92 -6.28 16.69 -3.00
C GLY A 92 -5.49 17.66 -2.11
N ALA A 93 -4.16 17.46 -1.99
CA ALA A 93 -3.32 18.36 -1.20
C ALA A 93 -3.37 19.79 -1.77
N PRO A 94 -3.64 20.81 -0.93
CA PRO A 94 -3.82 22.19 -1.37
C PRO A 94 -2.46 22.89 -1.57
N ILE A 95 -1.64 22.32 -2.45
CA ILE A 95 -0.31 22.85 -2.79
C ILE A 95 -0.45 23.80 -3.98
N ASP A 96 0.05 25.02 -3.83
CA ASP A 96 0.10 25.99 -4.93
C ASP A 96 1.06 25.51 -6.02
N GLU A 97 0.67 25.65 -7.28
CA GLU A 97 1.49 25.26 -8.42
C GLU A 97 2.85 25.97 -8.43
N ALA A 98 2.91 27.21 -7.96
CA ALA A 98 4.14 27.99 -7.82
C ALA A 98 5.13 27.41 -6.79
N ASP A 99 4.66 26.58 -5.88
CA ASP A 99 5.50 25.97 -4.84
C ASP A 99 5.96 24.55 -5.20
N VAL A 100 5.33 23.91 -6.19
CA VAL A 100 5.65 22.53 -6.59
C VAL A 100 7.14 22.38 -6.92
N GLY A 101 7.70 23.27 -7.74
CA GLY A 101 9.11 23.20 -8.12
C GLY A 101 10.07 23.36 -6.94
N LYS A 102 9.74 24.23 -5.97
CA LYS A 102 10.54 24.46 -4.76
C LYS A 102 10.50 23.24 -3.82
N ILE A 103 9.32 22.63 -3.69
CA ILE A 103 9.12 21.41 -2.90
C ILE A 103 9.92 20.25 -3.49
N VAL A 104 9.81 20.05 -4.80
CA VAL A 104 10.55 19.00 -5.52
C VAL A 104 12.06 19.22 -5.41
N ASP A 105 12.54 20.44 -5.55
CA ASP A 105 13.94 20.80 -5.41
C ASP A 105 14.47 20.46 -4.01
N TYR A 106 13.76 20.85 -2.97
CA TYR A 106 14.09 20.47 -1.59
C TYR A 106 14.17 18.95 -1.41
N LEU A 107 13.15 18.21 -1.83
CA LEU A 107 13.08 16.78 -1.66
C LEU A 107 14.19 16.05 -2.42
N ALA A 108 14.45 16.44 -3.65
CA ALA A 108 15.48 15.84 -4.50
C ALA A 108 16.91 16.09 -4.00
N GLN A 109 17.16 17.22 -3.35
CA GLN A 109 18.48 17.54 -2.80
C GLN A 109 18.70 16.98 -1.39
N THR A 110 17.61 16.78 -0.64
CA THR A 110 17.68 16.42 0.78
C THR A 110 17.56 14.92 1.02
N TYR A 111 16.79 14.21 0.19
CA TYR A 111 16.45 12.78 0.31
C TYR A 111 16.78 12.00 -0.95
#